data_5b00e23ab818edb6b5e2046effbe438b
#
_entry.id   5b00e23ab818edb6b5e2046effbe438b
#
_cell.length_a   1.000
_cell.length_b   1.000
_cell.length_c   1.000
_cell.angle_alpha   90.00
_cell.angle_beta   90.00
_cell.angle_gamma   90.00
#
_symmetry.space_group_name_H-M   'P 1'
#
loop_
_entity.id
_entity.type
_entity.pdbx_description
1 polymer ?
#
loop_
_entity_poly.entity_id
_entity_poly.type
_entity_poly.pdbx_seq_one_letter_code
_entity_poly.pdbx_strand_id
1 'polypeptide(L)'
;QGGLHRGERQTTSMSTHGPHANSIEDMWQIAIEIASRSGGDPGCNGLMGPMSTPAAVKPERLVVLETEGWAKTDDASKTAFAALMENLERAGITLIRRADSATVESLESSISDATHVCGVITAWENRWGHRNLLNQHPDGTSQRIKNTLAGAEAMTPDDYRDLVLRREHARVNHTALASLADATITFACPGPATPWSGDKPGEPLAARPTGDAVYNYPSSMLGAPVVTIPMMGVDGLPVGLQVIGQREQDAGMCAIARWILANVAPTTA
;
A
#
# COMPACT_ATOMS: atom_id res chain seq x y z
N GLN A 1 6.78 -10.03 2.49
CA GLN A 1 6.32 -10.66 3.72
C GLN A 1 7.55 -11.15 4.46
N GLY A 2 7.79 -10.63 5.65
CA GLY A 2 9.01 -10.91 6.35
C GLY A 2 8.92 -12.21 7.12
N GLY A 3 9.68 -13.24 6.81
CA GLY A 3 9.80 -14.48 7.55
C GLY A 3 10.33 -14.31 8.98
N LEU A 4 10.14 -13.13 9.57
CA LEU A 4 10.36 -12.90 10.97
C LEU A 4 9.26 -13.58 11.77
N HIS A 5 9.58 -13.94 12.99
CA HIS A 5 8.66 -14.61 13.91
C HIS A 5 7.31 -13.92 13.94
N ARG A 6 6.28 -14.59 13.43
CA ARG A 6 4.92 -14.06 13.42
C ARG A 6 4.40 -14.11 14.84
N GLY A 7 4.11 -12.94 15.38
CA GLY A 7 3.25 -12.89 16.55
C GLY A 7 1.84 -13.37 16.18
N GLU A 8 1.08 -13.88 17.13
CA GLU A 8 -0.30 -14.37 16.96
C GLU A 8 -1.29 -13.36 16.34
N ARG A 9 -0.83 -12.13 16.07
CA ARG A 9 -1.66 -10.99 15.66
C ARG A 9 -1.40 -10.51 14.25
N GLN A 10 -0.58 -11.20 13.47
CA GLN A 10 -0.27 -10.78 12.11
C GLN A 10 -1.13 -11.53 11.09
N THR A 11 -1.75 -10.75 10.22
CA THR A 11 -2.51 -11.27 9.09
C THR A 11 -1.61 -12.12 8.20
N THR A 12 -1.95 -13.38 8.04
CA THR A 12 -1.09 -14.37 7.39
C THR A 12 -0.75 -14.03 5.94
N SER A 13 -1.72 -13.52 5.19
CA SER A 13 -1.58 -13.32 3.74
C SER A 13 -1.37 -11.86 3.31
N MET A 14 -1.37 -10.90 4.26
CA MET A 14 -1.34 -9.47 3.91
C MET A 14 -0.37 -8.64 4.75
N SER A 15 0.11 -9.14 5.90
CA SER A 15 1.08 -8.40 6.71
C SER A 15 2.46 -8.40 6.07
N THR A 16 3.07 -7.22 6.02
CA THR A 16 4.42 -7.01 5.50
C THR A 16 5.18 -6.10 6.44
N HIS A 17 6.45 -6.40 6.69
CA HIS A 17 7.37 -5.48 7.34
C HIS A 17 7.94 -4.51 6.31
N GLY A 18 7.81 -3.22 6.55
CA GLY A 18 8.35 -2.17 5.70
C GLY A 18 9.20 -1.21 6.53
N PRO A 19 10.48 -0.98 6.20
CA PRO A 19 11.30 0.00 6.90
C PRO A 19 10.92 1.42 6.51
N HIS A 20 11.00 2.34 7.48
CA HIS A 20 10.99 3.77 7.27
C HIS A 20 12.41 4.28 7.47
N ALA A 21 12.93 5.07 6.54
CA ALA A 21 14.28 5.63 6.59
C ALA A 21 14.32 7.02 5.97
N ASN A 22 15.39 7.77 6.22
CA ASN A 22 15.60 9.11 5.68
C ASN A 22 16.02 9.09 4.20
N SER A 23 16.50 7.95 3.72
CA SER A 23 16.91 7.75 2.32
C SER A 23 16.43 6.40 1.80
N ILE A 24 16.31 6.28 0.46
CA ILE A 24 16.01 4.99 -0.18
C ILE A 24 17.19 4.03 0.03
N GLU A 25 18.41 4.53 0.11
CA GLU A 25 19.62 3.77 0.38
C GLU A 25 19.55 3.05 1.72
N ASP A 26 19.25 3.77 2.78
CA ASP A 26 19.10 3.20 4.12
C ASP A 26 17.91 2.25 4.19
N MET A 27 16.77 2.64 3.58
CA MET A 27 15.59 1.78 3.50
C MET A 27 15.92 0.46 2.82
N TRP A 28 16.59 0.48 1.66
CA TRP A 28 16.98 -0.74 0.95
C TRP A 28 17.94 -1.59 1.75
N GLN A 29 18.97 -0.97 2.35
CA GLN A 29 19.95 -1.68 3.17
C GLN A 29 19.28 -2.40 4.35
N ILE A 30 18.39 -1.74 5.06
CA ILE A 30 17.64 -2.35 6.17
C ILE A 30 16.75 -3.48 5.66
N ALA A 31 16.01 -3.25 4.57
CA ALA A 31 15.08 -4.25 4.03
C ALA A 31 15.81 -5.52 3.56
N ILE A 32 16.92 -5.38 2.81
CA ILE A 32 17.68 -6.52 2.29
C ILE A 32 18.39 -7.28 3.41
N GLU A 33 18.89 -6.59 4.44
CA GLU A 33 19.48 -7.22 5.63
C GLU A 33 18.45 -8.06 6.41
N ILE A 34 17.22 -7.55 6.56
CA ILE A 34 16.14 -8.31 7.17
C ILE A 34 15.81 -9.54 6.31
N ALA A 35 15.60 -9.35 5.01
CA ALA A 35 15.24 -10.43 4.11
C ALA A 35 16.30 -11.53 4.02
N SER A 36 17.59 -11.17 3.99
CA SER A 36 18.70 -12.13 3.94
C SER A 36 18.80 -13.02 5.18
N ARG A 37 18.26 -12.57 6.31
CA ARG A 37 18.29 -13.30 7.60
C ARG A 37 17.00 -14.06 7.90
N SER A 38 15.89 -13.65 7.32
CA SER A 38 14.58 -14.21 7.65
C SER A 38 14.08 -15.27 6.66
N GLY A 39 14.59 -15.31 5.44
CA GLY A 39 14.28 -16.33 4.44
C GLY A 39 12.89 -16.24 3.81
N GLY A 40 12.09 -15.24 4.15
CA GLY A 40 10.72 -15.08 3.61
C GLY A 40 9.69 -16.03 4.25
N ASP A 41 8.45 -15.90 3.80
CA ASP A 41 7.32 -16.73 4.23
C ASP A 41 7.07 -17.90 3.26
N PRO A 42 6.39 -18.97 3.70
CA PRO A 42 5.98 -20.03 2.80
C PRO A 42 5.21 -19.50 1.58
N GLY A 43 5.68 -19.83 0.38
CA GLY A 43 5.11 -19.35 -0.87
C GLY A 43 5.48 -17.91 -1.25
N CYS A 44 6.40 -17.28 -0.52
CA CYS A 44 6.90 -15.94 -0.83
C CYS A 44 8.43 -15.90 -0.67
N ASN A 45 9.15 -15.46 -1.69
CA ASN A 45 10.63 -15.43 -1.68
C ASN A 45 11.24 -14.29 -0.83
N GLY A 46 10.41 -13.46 -0.21
CA GLY A 46 10.87 -12.25 0.48
C GLY A 46 11.28 -11.15 -0.50
N LEU A 47 12.15 -10.24 -0.04
CA LEU A 47 12.69 -9.17 -0.88
C LEU A 47 13.70 -9.75 -1.89
N MET A 48 13.50 -9.44 -3.17
CA MET A 48 14.38 -9.86 -4.25
C MET A 48 15.24 -8.69 -4.74
N GLY A 49 16.55 -8.90 -4.74
CA GLY A 49 17.48 -7.90 -5.26
C GLY A 49 18.92 -8.04 -4.77
N PRO A 50 19.81 -7.15 -5.23
CA PRO A 50 21.21 -7.13 -4.79
C PRO A 50 21.35 -6.64 -3.36
N MET A 51 22.45 -7.00 -2.69
CA MET A 51 22.78 -6.47 -1.36
C MET A 51 23.03 -4.95 -1.37
N SER A 52 23.57 -4.41 -2.46
CA SER A 52 23.72 -2.97 -2.64
C SER A 52 22.43 -2.34 -3.17
N THR A 53 22.22 -1.08 -2.84
CA THR A 53 21.06 -0.33 -3.35
C THR A 53 21.03 -0.32 -4.87
N PRO A 54 19.91 -0.68 -5.51
CA PRO A 54 19.77 -0.66 -6.97
C PRO A 54 20.10 0.73 -7.54
N ALA A 55 20.82 0.76 -8.67
CA ALA A 55 21.07 2.01 -9.38
C ALA A 55 19.75 2.63 -9.87
N ALA A 56 19.66 3.96 -9.87
CA ALA A 56 18.49 4.67 -10.35
C ALA A 56 18.27 4.39 -11.85
N VAL A 57 17.03 4.08 -12.23
CA VAL A 57 16.61 3.80 -13.61
C VAL A 57 15.44 4.68 -13.97
N LYS A 58 15.57 5.44 -15.07
CA LYS A 58 14.49 6.26 -15.60
C LYS A 58 13.38 5.36 -16.15
N PRO A 59 12.12 5.49 -15.68
CA PRO A 59 11.01 4.82 -16.32
C PRO A 59 10.65 5.52 -17.65
N GLU A 60 10.19 4.76 -18.63
CA GLU A 60 9.64 5.31 -19.85
C GLU A 60 8.13 5.56 -19.72
N ARG A 61 7.42 4.64 -19.08
CA ARG A 61 5.97 4.66 -18.93
C ARG A 61 5.55 4.33 -17.51
N LEU A 62 4.64 5.11 -16.98
CA LEU A 62 4.02 4.87 -15.67
C LEU A 62 2.50 4.81 -15.80
N VAL A 63 1.87 3.84 -15.15
CA VAL A 63 0.42 3.83 -14.96
C VAL A 63 0.08 4.70 -13.75
N VAL A 64 -0.92 5.57 -13.90
CA VAL A 64 -1.47 6.38 -12.81
C VAL A 64 -2.79 5.77 -12.36
N LEU A 65 -2.86 5.32 -11.10
CA LEU A 65 -4.10 4.83 -10.49
C LEU A 65 -4.76 5.91 -9.65
N GLU A 66 -6.07 6.00 -9.78
CA GLU A 66 -6.94 6.86 -8.95
C GLU A 66 -7.40 6.09 -7.71
N THR A 67 -7.82 4.85 -7.87
CA THR A 67 -8.38 3.99 -6.83
C THR A 67 -9.67 4.57 -6.21
N GLU A 68 -10.28 3.86 -5.26
CA GLU A 68 -11.38 4.41 -4.46
C GLU A 68 -10.97 5.62 -3.58
N GLY A 69 -9.65 5.81 -3.40
CA GLY A 69 -9.08 6.90 -2.62
C GLY A 69 -9.28 8.27 -3.23
N TRP A 70 -9.41 8.35 -4.57
CA TRP A 70 -9.56 9.62 -5.27
C TRP A 70 -10.77 10.43 -4.78
N ALA A 71 -11.88 9.77 -4.47
CA ALA A 71 -13.08 10.43 -3.96
C ALA A 71 -12.90 11.00 -2.54
N LYS A 72 -11.90 10.52 -1.79
CA LYS A 72 -11.60 10.97 -0.42
C LYS A 72 -10.43 11.95 -0.34
N THR A 73 -9.72 12.16 -1.45
CA THR A 73 -8.58 13.07 -1.51
C THR A 73 -9.07 14.52 -1.57
N ASP A 74 -8.47 15.38 -0.75
CA ASP A 74 -8.77 16.80 -0.75
C ASP A 74 -8.28 17.51 -2.02
N ASP A 75 -8.83 18.69 -2.32
CA ASP A 75 -8.56 19.41 -3.56
C ASP A 75 -7.12 19.96 -3.63
N ALA A 76 -6.54 20.35 -2.49
CA ALA A 76 -5.15 20.81 -2.45
C ALA A 76 -4.20 19.66 -2.79
N SER A 77 -4.42 18.47 -2.21
CA SER A 77 -3.65 17.27 -2.55
C SER A 77 -3.80 16.89 -4.02
N LYS A 78 -5.00 16.94 -4.59
CA LYS A 78 -5.23 16.71 -6.03
C LYS A 78 -4.48 17.73 -6.89
N THR A 79 -4.44 18.99 -6.49
CA THR A 79 -3.70 20.04 -7.19
C THR A 79 -2.20 19.75 -7.18
N ALA A 80 -1.63 19.41 -6.02
CA ALA A 80 -0.22 19.03 -5.92
C ALA A 80 0.10 17.79 -6.77
N PHE A 81 -0.79 16.79 -6.77
CA PHE A 81 -0.63 15.59 -7.59
C PHE A 81 -0.67 15.89 -9.09
N ALA A 82 -1.61 16.72 -9.54
CA ALA A 82 -1.69 17.12 -10.94
C ALA A 82 -0.40 17.82 -11.40
N ALA A 83 0.12 18.74 -10.60
CA ALA A 83 1.39 19.42 -10.88
C ALA A 83 2.58 18.43 -10.89
N LEU A 84 2.57 17.40 -10.03
CA LEU A 84 3.58 16.35 -10.04
C LEU A 84 3.50 15.50 -11.33
N MET A 85 2.30 15.19 -11.81
CA MET A 85 2.12 14.49 -13.09
C MET A 85 2.71 15.30 -14.25
N GLU A 86 2.49 16.61 -14.30
CA GLU A 86 3.13 17.48 -15.31
C GLU A 86 4.66 17.48 -15.18
N ASN A 87 5.22 17.41 -13.96
CA ASN A 87 6.67 17.32 -13.78
C ASN A 87 7.22 15.99 -14.32
N LEU A 88 6.52 14.89 -14.13
CA LEU A 88 6.88 13.59 -14.70
C LEU A 88 6.84 13.62 -16.24
N GLU A 89 5.79 14.18 -16.83
CA GLU A 89 5.68 14.35 -18.29
C GLU A 89 6.79 15.25 -18.85
N ARG A 90 7.10 16.36 -18.18
CA ARG A 90 8.24 17.24 -18.57
C ARG A 90 9.59 16.54 -18.46
N ALA A 91 9.73 15.58 -17.56
CA ALA A 91 10.91 14.70 -17.47
C ALA A 91 10.94 13.64 -18.59
N GLY A 92 9.94 13.61 -19.48
CA GLY A 92 9.85 12.72 -20.63
C GLY A 92 9.31 11.32 -20.27
N ILE A 93 8.45 11.24 -19.26
CA ILE A 93 7.77 9.98 -18.86
C ILE A 93 6.36 10.02 -19.47
N THR A 94 5.95 8.93 -20.11
CA THR A 94 4.58 8.78 -20.59
C THR A 94 3.68 8.28 -19.45
N LEU A 95 2.61 9.02 -19.14
CA LEU A 95 1.61 8.63 -18.16
C LEU A 95 0.42 7.96 -18.83
N ILE A 96 0.02 6.81 -18.34
CA ILE A 96 -1.10 6.03 -18.86
C ILE A 96 -2.18 5.99 -17.76
N ARG A 97 -3.36 6.50 -18.08
CA ARG A 97 -4.48 6.59 -17.16
C ARG A 97 -5.57 5.59 -17.52
N ARG A 98 -6.54 5.45 -16.64
CA ARG A 98 -7.72 4.63 -16.82
C ARG A 98 -8.44 4.88 -18.15
N ALA A 99 -8.58 6.15 -18.56
CA ALA A 99 -9.22 6.53 -19.82
C ALA A 99 -8.43 6.12 -21.08
N ASP A 100 -7.14 5.87 -20.93
CA ASP A 100 -6.22 5.59 -22.06
C ASP A 100 -6.08 4.09 -22.35
N SER A 101 -6.49 3.23 -21.41
CA SER A 101 -6.19 1.79 -21.49
C SER A 101 -7.25 0.93 -20.80
N ALA A 102 -7.84 0.01 -21.57
CA ALA A 102 -8.76 -0.99 -21.04
C ALA A 102 -8.10 -1.92 -19.98
N THR A 103 -6.78 -2.12 -20.07
CA THR A 103 -6.05 -2.92 -19.08
C THR A 103 -5.95 -2.17 -17.75
N VAL A 104 -5.74 -0.85 -17.76
CA VAL A 104 -5.76 -0.02 -16.56
C VAL A 104 -7.18 0.03 -15.98
N GLU A 105 -8.21 0.19 -16.84
CA GLU A 105 -9.62 0.14 -16.41
C GLU A 105 -9.96 -1.18 -15.73
N SER A 106 -9.50 -2.31 -16.26
CA SER A 106 -9.73 -3.63 -15.68
C SER A 106 -9.09 -3.75 -14.29
N LEU A 107 -7.88 -3.21 -14.10
CA LEU A 107 -7.26 -3.17 -12.79
C LEU A 107 -8.04 -2.28 -11.83
N GLU A 108 -8.33 -1.03 -12.20
CA GLU A 108 -9.08 -0.07 -11.37
C GLU A 108 -10.45 -0.65 -10.93
N SER A 109 -11.14 -1.30 -11.85
CA SER A 109 -12.41 -1.97 -11.54
C SER A 109 -12.23 -3.11 -10.53
N SER A 110 -11.15 -3.89 -10.64
CA SER A 110 -10.90 -5.04 -9.75
C SER A 110 -10.45 -4.64 -8.34
N ILE A 111 -9.94 -3.42 -8.16
CA ILE A 111 -9.51 -2.87 -6.86
C ILE A 111 -10.47 -1.81 -6.31
N SER A 112 -11.61 -1.59 -6.94
CA SER A 112 -12.55 -0.51 -6.59
C SER A 112 -13.15 -0.60 -5.18
N ASP A 113 -13.07 -1.76 -4.53
CA ASP A 113 -13.49 -2.00 -3.16
C ASP A 113 -12.39 -2.66 -2.31
N ALA A 114 -11.13 -2.37 -2.64
CA ALA A 114 -9.97 -2.94 -1.96
C ALA A 114 -10.00 -2.74 -0.44
N THR A 115 -10.53 -1.62 0.06
CA THR A 115 -10.74 -1.36 1.49
C THR A 115 -11.60 -2.45 2.13
N HIS A 116 -12.71 -2.83 1.50
CA HIS A 116 -13.58 -3.89 1.98
C HIS A 116 -12.88 -5.25 1.93
N VAL A 117 -12.40 -5.64 0.76
CA VAL A 117 -11.77 -6.96 0.54
C VAL A 117 -10.60 -7.18 1.51
N CYS A 118 -9.67 -6.25 1.58
CA CYS A 118 -8.50 -6.34 2.46
C CYS A 118 -8.89 -6.29 3.94
N GLY A 119 -9.82 -5.41 4.30
CA GLY A 119 -10.28 -5.26 5.69
C GLY A 119 -10.92 -6.56 6.19
N VAL A 120 -11.75 -7.19 5.38
CA VAL A 120 -12.46 -8.42 5.77
C VAL A 120 -11.53 -9.65 5.76
N ILE A 121 -10.63 -9.79 4.79
CA ILE A 121 -9.58 -10.82 4.81
C ILE A 121 -8.73 -10.68 6.09
N THR A 122 -8.29 -9.46 6.41
CA THR A 122 -7.51 -9.17 7.61
C THR A 122 -8.27 -9.52 8.89
N ALA A 123 -9.55 -9.18 8.97
CA ALA A 123 -10.40 -9.49 10.11
C ALA A 123 -10.53 -11.00 10.31
N TRP A 124 -10.81 -11.75 9.24
CA TRP A 124 -10.91 -13.20 9.28
C TRP A 124 -9.61 -13.88 9.72
N GLU A 125 -8.48 -13.48 9.15
CA GLU A 125 -7.19 -14.09 9.48
C GLU A 125 -6.74 -13.79 10.92
N ASN A 126 -7.10 -12.62 11.46
CA ASN A 126 -6.78 -12.22 12.83
C ASN A 126 -7.81 -12.66 13.89
N ARG A 127 -8.93 -13.30 13.49
CA ARG A 127 -10.04 -13.54 14.43
C ARG A 127 -9.65 -14.34 15.67
N TRP A 128 -8.80 -15.35 15.53
CA TRP A 128 -8.33 -16.13 16.68
C TRP A 128 -7.46 -15.33 17.64
N GLY A 129 -6.55 -14.53 17.12
CA GLY A 129 -5.74 -13.64 17.95
C GLY A 129 -6.58 -12.58 18.66
N HIS A 130 -7.56 -11.98 17.96
CA HIS A 130 -8.49 -11.02 18.56
C HIS A 130 -9.40 -11.67 19.61
N ARG A 131 -9.89 -12.89 19.39
CA ARG A 131 -10.67 -13.64 20.36
C ARG A 131 -9.85 -13.95 21.60
N ASN A 132 -8.62 -14.40 21.45
CA ASN A 132 -7.71 -14.68 22.55
C ASN A 132 -7.42 -13.40 23.36
N LEU A 133 -7.14 -12.29 22.68
CA LEU A 133 -6.95 -10.98 23.33
C LEU A 133 -8.18 -10.54 24.13
N LEU A 134 -9.37 -10.66 23.53
CA LEU A 134 -10.62 -10.29 24.21
C LEU A 134 -10.90 -11.15 25.45
N ASN A 135 -10.62 -12.47 25.37
CA ASN A 135 -10.80 -13.37 26.51
C ASN A 135 -9.83 -13.09 27.66
N GLN A 136 -8.58 -12.74 27.36
CA GLN A 136 -7.56 -12.44 28.36
C GLN A 136 -7.68 -11.02 28.93
N HIS A 137 -8.09 -10.04 28.12
CA HIS A 137 -8.10 -8.62 28.45
C HIS A 137 -9.40 -7.93 27.97
N PRO A 138 -10.58 -8.30 28.50
CA PRO A 138 -11.85 -7.78 28.00
C PRO A 138 -11.99 -6.26 28.14
N ASP A 139 -11.47 -5.69 29.22
CA ASP A 139 -11.54 -4.24 29.48
C ASP A 139 -10.45 -3.46 28.74
N GLY A 140 -9.31 -4.10 28.48
CA GLY A 140 -8.20 -3.52 27.71
C GLY A 140 -8.36 -3.64 26.19
N THR A 141 -9.35 -4.40 25.70
CA THR A 141 -9.59 -4.57 24.27
C THR A 141 -10.46 -3.44 23.74
N SER A 142 -9.93 -2.71 22.73
CA SER A 142 -10.63 -1.56 22.15
C SER A 142 -11.94 -1.96 21.47
N GLN A 143 -12.91 -1.03 21.44
CA GLN A 143 -14.19 -1.26 20.76
C GLN A 143 -14.00 -1.57 19.27
N ARG A 144 -12.98 -0.99 18.66
CA ARG A 144 -12.61 -1.27 17.25
C ARG A 144 -12.28 -2.74 17.01
N ILE A 145 -11.46 -3.35 17.88
CA ILE A 145 -11.13 -4.79 17.82
C ILE A 145 -12.38 -5.64 18.07
N LYS A 146 -13.22 -5.28 19.06
CA LYS A 146 -14.47 -5.99 19.35
C LYS A 146 -15.40 -6.02 18.13
N ASN A 147 -15.58 -4.86 17.46
CA ASN A 147 -16.41 -4.75 16.26
C ASN A 147 -15.83 -5.58 15.09
N THR A 148 -14.53 -5.50 14.88
CA THR A 148 -13.83 -6.28 13.82
C THR A 148 -13.97 -7.78 14.05
N LEU A 149 -13.82 -8.23 15.30
CA LEU A 149 -13.97 -9.65 15.68
C LEU A 149 -15.41 -10.14 15.44
N ALA A 150 -16.41 -9.38 15.87
CA ALA A 150 -17.82 -9.75 15.68
C ALA A 150 -18.15 -9.95 14.19
N GLY A 151 -17.68 -9.05 13.33
CA GLY A 151 -17.83 -9.20 11.87
C GLY A 151 -17.13 -10.44 11.32
N ALA A 152 -15.90 -10.69 11.77
CA ALA A 152 -15.11 -11.85 11.32
C ALA A 152 -15.73 -13.19 11.76
N GLU A 153 -16.32 -13.26 12.95
CA GLU A 153 -16.96 -14.48 13.46
C GLU A 153 -18.33 -14.77 12.83
N ALA A 154 -18.95 -13.77 12.21
CA ALA A 154 -20.18 -13.96 11.44
C ALA A 154 -19.92 -14.52 10.02
N MET A 155 -18.66 -14.52 9.54
CA MET A 155 -18.31 -15.02 8.23
C MET A 155 -18.23 -16.54 8.18
N THR A 156 -18.48 -17.07 6.97
CA THR A 156 -18.22 -18.48 6.62
C THR A 156 -16.86 -18.65 5.93
N PRO A 157 -16.31 -19.86 5.86
CA PRO A 157 -15.13 -20.14 5.03
C PRO A 157 -15.34 -19.82 3.55
N ASP A 158 -16.57 -19.92 3.03
CA ASP A 158 -16.89 -19.59 1.64
C ASP A 158 -16.82 -18.08 1.39
N ASP A 159 -17.29 -17.25 2.32
CA ASP A 159 -17.15 -15.79 2.24
C ASP A 159 -15.66 -15.39 2.15
N TYR A 160 -14.82 -16.01 2.98
CA TYR A 160 -13.37 -15.77 2.93
C TYR A 160 -12.75 -16.21 1.62
N ARG A 161 -13.11 -17.41 1.12
CA ARG A 161 -12.64 -17.92 -0.17
C ARG A 161 -12.98 -16.96 -1.31
N ASP A 162 -14.19 -16.45 -1.36
CA ASP A 162 -14.65 -15.56 -2.42
C ASP A 162 -13.87 -14.24 -2.43
N LEU A 163 -13.55 -13.70 -1.26
CA LEU A 163 -12.67 -12.52 -1.14
C LEU A 163 -11.23 -12.82 -1.61
N VAL A 164 -10.70 -13.98 -1.29
CA VAL A 164 -9.37 -14.41 -1.78
C VAL A 164 -9.37 -14.54 -3.30
N LEU A 165 -10.42 -15.08 -3.92
CA LEU A 165 -10.53 -15.15 -5.38
C LEU A 165 -10.61 -13.76 -6.03
N ARG A 166 -11.33 -12.81 -5.43
CA ARG A 166 -11.35 -11.41 -5.88
C ARG A 166 -9.96 -10.78 -5.81
N ARG A 167 -9.23 -11.01 -4.72
CA ARG A 167 -7.84 -10.57 -4.59
C ARG A 167 -6.94 -11.16 -5.68
N GLU A 168 -7.04 -12.45 -5.97
CA GLU A 168 -6.24 -13.08 -7.02
C GLU A 168 -6.60 -12.54 -8.42
N HIS A 169 -7.88 -12.24 -8.68
CA HIS A 169 -8.28 -11.58 -9.91
C HIS A 169 -7.61 -10.20 -10.08
N ALA A 170 -7.58 -9.37 -9.03
CA ALA A 170 -6.88 -8.09 -9.05
C ALA A 170 -5.38 -8.25 -9.34
N ARG A 171 -4.74 -9.27 -8.78
CA ARG A 171 -3.32 -9.60 -9.03
C ARG A 171 -3.04 -10.00 -10.47
N VAL A 172 -3.94 -10.76 -11.09
CA VAL A 172 -3.85 -11.09 -12.52
C VAL A 172 -3.94 -9.83 -13.36
N ASN A 173 -4.90 -8.94 -13.09
CA ASN A 173 -5.03 -7.67 -13.79
C ASN A 173 -3.80 -6.76 -13.59
N HIS A 174 -3.21 -6.75 -12.39
CA HIS A 174 -1.97 -6.01 -12.15
C HIS A 174 -0.78 -6.59 -12.95
N THR A 175 -0.67 -7.91 -13.02
CA THR A 175 0.39 -8.57 -13.81
C THR A 175 0.28 -8.21 -15.30
N ALA A 176 -0.93 -8.01 -15.82
CA ALA A 176 -1.14 -7.60 -17.21
C ALA A 176 -0.56 -6.22 -17.53
N LEU A 177 -0.35 -5.35 -16.54
CA LEU A 177 0.30 -4.04 -16.72
C LEU A 177 1.80 -4.15 -17.02
N ALA A 178 2.44 -5.28 -16.76
CA ALA A 178 3.90 -5.44 -16.96
C ALA A 178 4.36 -5.20 -18.41
N SER A 179 3.49 -5.43 -19.39
CA SER A 179 3.76 -5.13 -20.81
C SER A 179 3.45 -3.68 -21.18
N LEU A 180 2.72 -2.97 -20.35
CA LEU A 180 2.22 -1.63 -20.62
C LEU A 180 3.11 -0.55 -20.03
N ALA A 181 3.63 -0.74 -18.83
CA ALA A 181 4.40 0.26 -18.08
C ALA A 181 5.46 -0.37 -17.16
N ASP A 182 6.43 0.43 -16.78
CA ASP A 182 7.57 0.04 -15.94
C ASP A 182 7.18 -0.04 -14.46
N ALA A 183 6.23 0.79 -14.04
CA ALA A 183 5.67 0.79 -12.70
C ALA A 183 4.29 1.47 -12.70
N THR A 184 3.64 1.39 -11.55
CA THR A 184 2.38 2.07 -11.27
C THR A 184 2.61 3.10 -10.18
N ILE A 185 1.95 4.26 -10.26
CA ILE A 185 2.01 5.32 -9.26
C ILE A 185 0.62 5.71 -8.78
N THR A 186 0.53 6.09 -7.51
CA THR A 186 -0.69 6.64 -6.90
C THR A 186 -0.34 7.42 -5.63
N PHE A 187 -1.32 8.03 -4.97
CA PHE A 187 -1.13 8.60 -3.64
C PHE A 187 -0.74 7.53 -2.60
N ALA A 188 -0.06 7.95 -1.53
CA ALA A 188 0.16 7.13 -0.34
C ALA A 188 -0.95 7.31 0.71
N CYS A 189 -1.62 8.46 0.69
CA CYS A 189 -2.70 8.85 1.62
C CYS A 189 -3.60 9.89 0.94
N PRO A 190 -4.85 10.09 1.41
CA PRO A 190 -5.78 11.03 0.77
C PRO A 190 -5.47 12.51 1.02
N GLY A 191 -4.45 12.80 1.82
CA GLY A 191 -4.02 14.16 2.16
C GLY A 191 -2.94 14.15 3.23
N PRO A 192 -2.59 15.31 3.78
CA PRO A 192 -1.60 15.41 4.85
C PRO A 192 -2.05 14.72 6.14
N ALA A 193 -1.11 14.51 7.06
CA ALA A 193 -1.40 13.92 8.36
C ALA A 193 -2.49 14.71 9.09
N THR A 194 -3.53 14.01 9.56
CA THR A 194 -4.64 14.61 10.29
C THR A 194 -4.35 14.69 11.79
N PRO A 195 -4.87 15.71 12.51
CA PRO A 195 -4.83 15.71 13.97
C PRO A 195 -5.50 14.47 14.53
N TRP A 196 -4.89 13.89 15.56
CA TRP A 196 -5.43 12.72 16.23
C TRP A 196 -5.68 13.01 17.72
N SER A 197 -6.94 12.81 18.15
CA SER A 197 -7.38 13.06 19.53
C SER A 197 -7.50 11.78 20.39
N GLY A 198 -7.29 10.61 19.81
CA GLY A 198 -7.52 9.31 20.45
C GLY A 198 -9.00 8.89 20.46
N ASP A 199 -9.23 7.60 20.77
CA ASP A 199 -10.58 7.09 21.01
C ASP A 199 -11.00 7.43 22.45
N LYS A 200 -12.20 7.98 22.63
CA LYS A 200 -12.77 8.32 23.93
C LYS A 200 -13.96 7.43 24.24
N PRO A 201 -14.10 6.95 25.50
CA PRO A 201 -15.25 6.14 25.89
C PRO A 201 -16.57 6.87 25.66
N GLY A 202 -17.53 6.21 25.01
CA GLY A 202 -18.86 6.77 24.74
C GLY A 202 -18.95 7.72 23.53
N GLU A 203 -17.84 8.04 22.90
CA GLU A 203 -17.81 8.83 21.66
C GLU A 203 -17.64 7.92 20.41
N PRO A 204 -18.01 8.40 19.23
CA PRO A 204 -17.65 7.71 17.97
C PRO A 204 -16.15 7.48 17.88
N LEU A 205 -15.75 6.37 17.26
CA LEU A 205 -14.33 6.06 17.08
C LEU A 205 -13.62 7.18 16.31
N ALA A 206 -12.54 7.70 16.88
CA ALA A 206 -11.69 8.69 16.22
C ALA A 206 -11.07 8.15 14.91
N ALA A 207 -10.61 9.04 14.04
CA ALA A 207 -9.78 8.65 12.91
C ALA A 207 -8.56 7.84 13.40
N ARG A 208 -8.08 6.89 12.60
CA ARG A 208 -6.88 6.13 12.98
C ARG A 208 -5.69 7.08 13.07
N PRO A 209 -4.77 6.88 14.02
CA PRO A 209 -3.56 7.71 14.12
C PRO A 209 -2.68 7.64 12.86
N THR A 210 -2.81 6.56 12.07
CA THR A 210 -2.13 6.36 10.79
C THR A 210 -2.89 6.95 9.59
N GLY A 211 -4.00 7.67 9.83
CA GLY A 211 -4.87 8.20 8.79
C GLY A 211 -5.74 7.14 8.09
N ASP A 212 -6.33 7.52 6.96
CA ASP A 212 -7.13 6.62 6.12
C ASP A 212 -6.22 5.79 5.21
N ALA A 213 -6.31 4.48 5.31
CA ALA A 213 -5.50 3.54 4.55
C ALA A 213 -6.05 3.24 3.14
N VAL A 214 -6.97 4.06 2.63
CA VAL A 214 -7.68 3.85 1.36
C VAL A 214 -6.74 3.64 0.16
N TYR A 215 -5.56 4.29 0.15
CA TYR A 215 -4.55 4.08 -0.88
C TYR A 215 -3.59 2.91 -0.59
N ASN A 216 -3.53 2.44 0.66
CA ASN A 216 -2.69 1.29 1.02
C ASN A 216 -3.40 -0.05 0.80
N TYR A 217 -4.73 -0.08 0.88
CA TYR A 217 -5.48 -1.30 0.62
C TYR A 217 -5.32 -1.82 -0.81
N PRO A 218 -5.41 -1.00 -1.87
CA PRO A 218 -5.12 -1.44 -3.23
C PRO A 218 -3.74 -2.08 -3.37
N SER A 219 -2.68 -1.41 -2.94
CA SER A 219 -1.32 -1.96 -3.03
C SER A 219 -1.12 -3.24 -2.21
N SER A 220 -1.73 -3.32 -1.03
CA SER A 220 -1.75 -4.55 -0.21
C SER A 220 -2.52 -5.68 -0.88
N MET A 221 -3.65 -5.39 -1.53
CA MET A 221 -4.44 -6.36 -2.29
C MET A 221 -3.62 -6.98 -3.41
N LEU A 222 -2.83 -6.17 -4.13
CA LEU A 222 -1.98 -6.61 -5.22
C LEU A 222 -0.81 -7.49 -4.73
N GLY A 223 -0.35 -7.30 -3.49
CA GLY A 223 0.80 -8.02 -2.95
C GLY A 223 2.10 -7.70 -3.71
N ALA A 224 2.17 -6.49 -4.24
CA ALA A 224 3.29 -5.99 -5.02
C ALA A 224 4.28 -5.21 -4.12
N PRO A 225 5.56 -5.09 -4.50
CA PRO A 225 6.49 -4.22 -3.80
C PRO A 225 6.11 -2.75 -3.98
N VAL A 226 6.24 -1.97 -2.90
CA VAL A 226 5.89 -0.54 -2.89
C VAL A 226 6.97 0.26 -2.17
N VAL A 227 7.35 1.37 -2.77
CA VAL A 227 8.11 2.44 -2.09
C VAL A 227 7.28 3.72 -2.09
N THR A 228 7.17 4.35 -0.93
CA THR A 228 6.57 5.68 -0.80
C THR A 228 7.67 6.73 -0.69
N ILE A 229 7.59 7.75 -1.54
CA ILE A 229 8.53 8.88 -1.59
C ILE A 229 7.79 10.21 -1.36
N PRO A 230 8.37 11.19 -0.65
CA PRO A 230 7.72 12.46 -0.30
C PRO A 230 7.82 13.46 -1.48
N MET A 231 6.95 13.30 -2.47
CA MET A 231 6.98 14.11 -3.70
C MET A 231 5.99 15.27 -3.70
N MET A 232 5.15 15.38 -2.68
CA MET A 232 4.15 16.45 -2.57
C MET A 232 4.17 17.06 -1.16
N GLY A 233 3.73 18.30 -1.06
CA GLY A 233 3.50 19.01 0.20
C GLY A 233 2.17 19.76 0.16
N VAL A 234 1.40 19.68 1.23
CA VAL A 234 0.12 20.40 1.40
C VAL A 234 0.10 21.00 2.79
N ASP A 235 -0.18 22.31 2.89
CA ASP A 235 -0.15 23.04 4.17
C ASP A 235 1.15 22.84 4.97
N GLY A 236 2.29 22.72 4.29
CA GLY A 236 3.59 22.48 4.89
C GLY A 236 3.84 21.06 5.40
N LEU A 237 2.91 20.13 5.19
CA LEU A 237 3.04 18.72 5.56
C LEU A 237 3.30 17.84 4.33
N PRO A 238 4.12 16.78 4.44
CA PRO A 238 4.41 15.90 3.32
C PRO A 238 3.23 15.03 2.95
N VAL A 239 3.03 14.84 1.64
CA VAL A 239 2.12 13.85 1.05
C VAL A 239 2.93 12.94 0.13
N GLY A 240 2.79 11.64 0.32
CA GLY A 240 3.61 10.64 -0.37
C GLY A 240 3.06 10.24 -1.73
N LEU A 241 3.98 9.96 -2.66
CA LEU A 241 3.73 9.21 -3.89
C LEU A 241 4.12 7.75 -3.64
N GLN A 242 3.21 6.80 -3.87
CA GLN A 242 3.53 5.38 -3.96
C GLN A 242 4.06 5.06 -5.35
N VAL A 243 5.17 4.33 -5.41
CA VAL A 243 5.67 3.65 -6.61
C VAL A 243 5.47 2.16 -6.38
N ILE A 244 4.65 1.53 -7.20
CA ILE A 244 4.23 0.13 -7.08
C ILE A 244 4.84 -0.65 -8.24
N GLY A 245 5.65 -1.66 -7.93
CA GLY A 245 6.29 -2.54 -8.92
C GLY A 245 5.46 -3.80 -9.19
N GLN A 246 5.93 -4.63 -10.10
CA GLN A 246 5.42 -6.00 -10.27
C GLN A 246 5.92 -6.91 -9.15
N ARG A 247 5.22 -7.98 -8.86
CA ARG A 247 5.64 -8.97 -7.87
C ARG A 247 7.04 -9.48 -8.18
N GLU A 248 7.88 -9.62 -7.15
CA GLU A 248 9.28 -10.07 -7.24
C GLU A 248 10.20 -9.11 -8.03
N GLN A 249 9.73 -7.89 -8.34
CA GLN A 249 10.52 -6.85 -9.01
C GLN A 249 10.93 -5.71 -8.05
N ASP A 250 11.24 -6.06 -6.82
CA ASP A 250 11.57 -5.11 -5.74
C ASP A 250 12.73 -4.17 -6.13
N ALA A 251 13.79 -4.72 -6.72
CA ALA A 251 14.95 -3.94 -7.14
C ALA A 251 14.62 -2.96 -8.27
N GLY A 252 13.82 -3.38 -9.26
CA GLY A 252 13.39 -2.53 -10.36
C GLY A 252 12.51 -1.39 -9.86
N MET A 253 11.54 -1.68 -9.02
CA MET A 253 10.68 -0.67 -8.40
C MET A 253 11.50 0.32 -7.56
N CYS A 254 12.44 -0.15 -6.75
CA CYS A 254 13.33 0.70 -5.97
C CYS A 254 14.18 1.62 -6.86
N ALA A 255 14.71 1.10 -7.98
CA ALA A 255 15.48 1.86 -8.96
C ALA A 255 14.67 3.00 -9.59
N ILE A 256 13.39 2.74 -9.92
CA ILE A 256 12.47 3.75 -10.46
C ILE A 256 12.16 4.81 -9.41
N ALA A 257 11.84 4.42 -8.16
CA ALA A 257 11.57 5.36 -7.07
C ALA A 257 12.78 6.28 -6.80
N ARG A 258 14.00 5.73 -6.81
CA ARG A 258 15.25 6.52 -6.71
C ARG A 258 15.38 7.53 -7.83
N TRP A 259 15.09 7.11 -9.06
CA TRP A 259 15.20 8.02 -10.20
C TRP A 259 14.19 9.16 -10.09
N ILE A 260 12.94 8.88 -9.75
CA ILE A 260 11.89 9.89 -9.57
C ILE A 260 12.31 10.89 -8.49
N LEU A 261 12.72 10.40 -7.32
CA LEU A 261 13.13 11.24 -6.19
C LEU A 261 14.31 12.17 -6.52
N ALA A 262 15.25 11.71 -7.36
CA ALA A 262 16.45 12.47 -7.71
C ALA A 262 16.27 13.43 -8.90
N ASN A 263 15.31 13.19 -9.79
CA ASN A 263 15.24 13.89 -11.09
C ASN A 263 13.91 14.64 -11.33
N VAL A 264 12.89 14.42 -10.49
CA VAL A 264 11.59 15.08 -10.64
C VAL A 264 11.40 16.05 -9.48
N ALA A 265 11.08 17.31 -9.80
CA ALA A 265 10.84 18.30 -8.76
C ALA A 265 9.58 17.96 -7.95
N PRO A 266 9.63 17.99 -6.62
CA PRO A 266 8.44 17.88 -5.79
C PRO A 266 7.51 19.06 -5.99
N THR A 267 6.25 18.91 -5.60
CA THR A 267 5.22 19.94 -5.75
C THR A 267 4.60 20.32 -4.41
N THR A 268 4.05 21.51 -4.32
CA THR A 268 3.33 22.00 -3.14
C THR A 268 2.01 22.64 -3.53
N ALA A 269 1.01 22.56 -2.65
CA ALA A 269 -0.25 23.28 -2.74
C ALA A 269 -0.62 23.88 -1.38
#